data_ceb9edb7ff485dc9a853c5da7984ac94
#
_entry.id   ceb9edb7ff485dc9a853c5da7984ac94
#
_cell.length_a   1.000
_cell.length_b   1.000
_cell.length_c   1.000
_cell.angle_alpha   90.00
_cell.angle_beta   90.00
_cell.angle_gamma   90.00
#
_symmetry.space_group_name_H-M   'P 1'
#
loop_
_entity.id
_entity.type
_entity.pdbx_description
1 polymer ?
#
loop_
_entity_poly.entity_id
_entity_poly.type
_entity_poly.pdbx_seq_one_letter_code
_entity_poly.pdbx_strand_id
1 'polypeptide(L)'
;MIRTFYAFALVVLLTGVRTAVAQVEDPQLSMYMYNPVYYNPAAAGSEGVSRLQLVQRTQYVGYTPTITSDGGAQSTQLISFNMPLAGIKSGIGIYAFNDRIGPITNQTVQAAYAYRLALKSGTLALGVQAGFYSKGYDYGQLRPGEPADPLIPTGQISQARPDFGAGVYYNTTDYWIGVSMKHINQASYVLGTDRSVNPLSRNAFLTAGYRLGIGYDIDVQPSVLVQYSTVGGVTSSNVSLNLVGTYANRIWAGVGYRWQDALTATAGINLLRDNSLRLGGAFDFVIGGTQIKSATSYEILLAYAFPALDSRKKPIVRTPRFRY
;
A
#
# COMPACT_ATOMS: atom_id res chain seq x y z
N MET A 1 6.23 0.19 -36.05
CA MET A 1 7.43 0.80 -35.44
C MET A 1 7.13 1.43 -34.06
N ILE A 2 6.14 2.29 -33.86
CA ILE A 2 5.86 2.92 -32.55
C ILE A 2 5.49 1.89 -31.46
N ARG A 3 4.69 0.89 -31.77
CA ARG A 3 4.31 -0.18 -30.80
C ARG A 3 5.49 -1.05 -30.36
N THR A 4 6.43 -1.33 -31.25
CA THR A 4 7.67 -2.08 -30.95
C THR A 4 8.64 -1.25 -30.10
N PHE A 5 8.68 0.05 -30.26
CA PHE A 5 9.50 0.95 -29.45
C PHE A 5 9.03 1.04 -28.00
N TYR A 6 7.72 1.10 -27.76
CA TYR A 6 7.16 1.09 -26.41
C TYR A 6 7.34 -0.25 -25.70
N ALA A 7 7.24 -1.37 -26.42
CA ALA A 7 7.52 -2.70 -25.87
C ALA A 7 9.02 -2.84 -25.50
N PHE A 8 9.91 -2.33 -26.31
CA PHE A 8 11.35 -2.34 -26.04
C PHE A 8 11.74 -1.41 -24.88
N ALA A 9 11.14 -0.22 -24.79
CA ALA A 9 11.35 0.71 -23.68
C ALA A 9 10.84 0.11 -22.34
N LEU A 10 9.72 -0.61 -22.36
CA LEU A 10 9.18 -1.32 -21.17
C LEU A 10 10.12 -2.45 -20.74
N VAL A 11 10.71 -3.21 -21.67
CA VAL A 11 11.65 -4.30 -21.39
C VAL A 11 12.97 -3.73 -20.82
N VAL A 12 13.49 -2.63 -21.37
CA VAL A 12 14.71 -1.98 -20.87
C VAL A 12 14.52 -1.39 -19.46
N LEU A 13 13.33 -0.86 -19.15
CA LEU A 13 12.98 -0.41 -17.78
C LEU A 13 12.95 -1.58 -16.77
N LEU A 14 12.58 -2.78 -17.21
CA LEU A 14 12.50 -3.96 -16.37
C LEU A 14 13.86 -4.67 -16.13
N THR A 15 14.85 -4.48 -17.02
CA THR A 15 16.15 -5.16 -16.93
C THR A 15 17.21 -4.40 -16.12
N GLY A 16 16.97 -3.13 -15.77
CA GLY A 16 17.89 -2.28 -15.02
C GLY A 16 17.90 -2.46 -13.49
N VAL A 17 17.02 -3.28 -12.94
CA VAL A 17 16.83 -3.40 -11.48
C VAL A 17 17.83 -4.40 -10.90
N ARG A 18 18.94 -3.90 -10.36
CA ARG A 18 19.82 -4.71 -9.51
C ARG A 18 19.18 -4.82 -8.13
N THR A 19 18.87 -6.04 -7.70
CA THR A 19 18.28 -6.34 -6.40
C THR A 19 19.34 -6.26 -5.30
N ALA A 20 19.43 -5.11 -4.63
CA ALA A 20 19.88 -5.10 -3.25
C ALA A 20 18.65 -5.45 -2.39
N VAL A 21 18.71 -6.52 -1.62
CA VAL A 21 17.65 -6.88 -0.66
C VAL A 21 17.80 -5.93 0.54
N ALA A 22 17.34 -4.70 0.39
CA ALA A 22 17.15 -3.80 1.52
C ALA A 22 15.72 -3.99 2.03
N GLN A 23 15.55 -4.10 3.34
CA GLN A 23 14.22 -4.17 3.94
C GLN A 23 13.45 -2.90 3.62
N VAL A 24 12.28 -3.06 3.01
CA VAL A 24 11.34 -1.97 2.77
C VAL A 24 10.65 -1.68 4.09
N GLU A 25 10.76 -0.45 4.59
CA GLU A 25 10.21 -0.06 5.90
C GLU A 25 8.68 0.05 5.89
N ASP A 26 8.09 0.44 4.76
CA ASP A 26 6.64 0.53 4.62
C ASP A 26 6.02 -0.83 4.31
N PRO A 27 4.94 -1.22 5.02
CA PRO A 27 4.27 -2.48 4.75
C PRO A 27 3.69 -2.55 3.35
N GLN A 28 3.92 -3.69 2.68
CA GLN A 28 3.41 -3.96 1.35
C GLN A 28 2.09 -4.74 1.45
N LEU A 29 1.05 -4.25 0.78
CA LEU A 29 -0.25 -4.91 0.73
C LEU A 29 -0.39 -5.72 -0.56
N SER A 30 -0.98 -6.90 -0.46
CA SER A 30 -1.29 -7.73 -1.64
C SER A 30 -2.49 -7.19 -2.40
N MET A 31 -3.45 -6.59 -1.67
CA MET A 31 -4.61 -5.90 -2.25
C MET A 31 -4.42 -4.37 -2.34
N TYR A 32 -3.23 -3.91 -2.78
CA TYR A 32 -2.86 -2.48 -2.82
C TYR A 32 -3.85 -1.60 -3.62
N MET A 33 -4.50 -2.16 -4.65
CA MET A 33 -5.43 -1.44 -5.51
C MET A 33 -6.67 -0.93 -4.76
N TYR A 34 -6.97 -1.49 -3.60
CA TYR A 34 -8.10 -1.05 -2.77
C TYR A 34 -7.74 0.06 -1.76
N ASN A 35 -6.43 0.36 -1.56
CA ASN A 35 -5.96 1.39 -0.64
C ASN A 35 -5.11 2.47 -1.33
N PRO A 36 -5.64 3.19 -2.33
CA PRO A 36 -4.84 4.13 -3.13
C PRO A 36 -4.29 5.30 -2.31
N VAL A 37 -4.99 5.77 -1.27
CA VAL A 37 -4.54 6.88 -0.41
C VAL A 37 -3.31 6.53 0.41
N TYR A 38 -3.17 5.26 0.80
CA TYR A 38 -1.98 4.79 1.51
C TYR A 38 -0.71 4.95 0.66
N TYR A 39 -0.81 4.69 -0.65
CA TYR A 39 0.32 4.80 -1.57
C TYR A 39 0.52 6.20 -2.14
N ASN A 40 -0.56 6.97 -2.36
CA ASN A 40 -0.50 8.27 -3.01
C ASN A 40 -1.49 9.26 -2.39
N PRO A 41 -1.03 10.35 -1.75
CA PRO A 41 -1.91 11.35 -1.16
C PRO A 41 -2.81 12.04 -2.19
N ALA A 42 -2.39 12.15 -3.45
CA ALA A 42 -3.20 12.72 -4.52
C ALA A 42 -4.42 11.84 -4.91
N ALA A 43 -4.45 10.58 -4.47
CA ALA A 43 -5.61 9.71 -4.64
C ALA A 43 -6.75 10.01 -3.65
N ALA A 44 -6.56 10.92 -2.70
CA ALA A 44 -7.61 11.32 -1.77
C ALA A 44 -8.85 11.84 -2.51
N GLY A 45 -10.02 11.27 -2.19
CA GLY A 45 -11.30 11.58 -2.85
C GLY A 45 -11.45 11.01 -4.27
N SER A 46 -10.50 10.23 -4.80
CA SER A 46 -10.56 9.73 -6.19
C SER A 46 -11.67 8.71 -6.43
N GLU A 47 -12.10 8.00 -5.42
CA GLU A 47 -13.16 7.00 -5.52
C GLU A 47 -14.57 7.60 -5.68
N GLY A 48 -14.72 8.90 -5.40
CA GLY A 48 -16.01 9.60 -5.51
C GLY A 48 -17.01 9.29 -4.40
N VAL A 49 -16.66 8.42 -3.46
CA VAL A 49 -17.44 8.05 -2.26
C VAL A 49 -16.56 8.13 -1.02
N SER A 50 -17.18 8.41 0.13
CA SER A 50 -16.48 8.31 1.41
C SER A 50 -16.33 6.84 1.78
N ARG A 51 -15.13 6.40 2.09
CA ARG A 51 -14.84 4.99 2.37
C ARG A 51 -13.93 4.83 3.58
N LEU A 52 -14.35 3.98 4.50
CA LEU A 52 -13.52 3.47 5.59
C LEU A 52 -13.01 2.08 5.19
N GLN A 53 -11.74 1.81 5.43
CA GLN A 53 -11.14 0.51 5.14
C GLN A 53 -10.27 0.05 6.30
N LEU A 54 -10.32 -1.24 6.56
CA LEU A 54 -9.51 -1.95 7.54
C LEU A 54 -8.78 -3.08 6.82
N VAL A 55 -7.50 -3.18 7.04
CA VAL A 55 -6.67 -4.28 6.53
C VAL A 55 -5.91 -4.90 7.68
N GLN A 56 -5.99 -6.23 7.77
CA GLN A 56 -5.11 -7.05 8.60
C GLN A 56 -4.29 -7.92 7.68
N ARG A 57 -2.97 -7.83 7.78
CA ARG A 57 -2.03 -8.66 7.06
C ARG A 57 -1.09 -9.37 8.01
N THR A 58 -0.88 -10.66 7.80
CA THR A 58 0.13 -11.45 8.50
C THR A 58 1.03 -12.10 7.46
N GLN A 59 2.32 -11.80 7.53
CA GLN A 59 3.31 -12.31 6.58
C GLN A 59 4.18 -13.37 7.24
N TYR A 60 4.62 -14.34 6.45
CA TYR A 60 5.54 -15.41 6.86
C TYR A 60 5.03 -16.19 8.08
N VAL A 61 3.79 -16.64 8.00
CA VAL A 61 3.13 -17.42 9.07
C VAL A 61 3.93 -18.68 9.38
N GLY A 62 4.25 -18.90 10.67
CA GLY A 62 5.06 -20.05 11.13
C GLY A 62 6.55 -19.82 11.05
N TYR A 63 7.03 -18.66 10.64
CA TYR A 63 8.45 -18.33 10.74
C TYR A 63 8.87 -18.16 12.21
N THR A 64 9.88 -18.89 12.62
CA THR A 64 10.45 -18.83 13.97
C THR A 64 11.88 -18.30 13.88
N PRO A 65 12.12 -17.05 14.33
CA PRO A 65 13.46 -16.48 14.31
C PRO A 65 14.36 -17.13 15.38
N THR A 66 15.65 -17.16 15.14
CA THR A 66 16.63 -17.71 16.08
C THR A 66 17.07 -16.70 17.15
N ILE A 67 16.94 -15.41 16.88
CA ILE A 67 17.48 -14.32 17.72
C ILE A 67 16.45 -13.61 18.59
N THR A 68 15.16 -13.95 18.46
CA THR A 68 14.07 -13.35 19.26
C THR A 68 13.26 -14.42 19.98
N SER A 69 12.62 -14.05 21.10
CA SER A 69 11.79 -14.96 21.90
C SER A 69 10.42 -15.21 21.27
N ASP A 70 9.89 -14.25 20.53
CA ASP A 70 8.59 -14.30 19.90
C ASP A 70 8.67 -14.70 18.43
N GLY A 71 7.57 -15.20 17.87
CA GLY A 71 7.48 -15.58 16.45
C GLY A 71 7.82 -14.41 15.53
N GLY A 72 8.48 -14.71 14.40
CA GLY A 72 8.96 -13.72 13.44
C GLY A 72 7.96 -13.33 12.36
N ALA A 73 6.69 -13.74 12.48
CA ALA A 73 5.65 -13.33 11.54
C ALA A 73 5.44 -11.82 11.62
N GLN A 74 5.50 -11.13 10.48
CA GLN A 74 5.16 -9.73 10.40
C GLN A 74 3.65 -9.55 10.46
N SER A 75 3.17 -8.64 11.29
CA SER A 75 1.75 -8.32 11.45
C SER A 75 1.51 -6.84 11.19
N THR A 76 0.68 -6.54 10.20
CA THR A 76 0.32 -5.18 9.80
C THR A 76 -1.18 -4.96 9.96
N GLN A 77 -1.57 -3.93 10.71
CA GLN A 77 -2.92 -3.40 10.76
C GLN A 77 -2.94 -2.05 10.09
N LEU A 78 -3.83 -1.85 9.13
CA LEU A 78 -4.04 -0.57 8.46
C LEU A 78 -5.50 -0.18 8.56
N ILE A 79 -5.75 1.05 9.00
CA ILE A 79 -7.04 1.72 8.88
C ILE A 79 -6.87 2.92 7.96
N SER A 80 -7.79 3.11 7.03
CA SER A 80 -7.80 4.27 6.16
C SER A 80 -9.21 4.81 5.95
N PHE A 81 -9.33 6.12 5.89
CA PHE A 81 -10.55 6.82 5.52
C PHE A 81 -10.26 7.76 4.37
N ASN A 82 -11.15 7.76 3.39
CA ASN A 82 -11.03 8.54 2.17
C ASN A 82 -12.36 9.22 1.85
N MET A 83 -12.36 10.53 1.57
CA MET A 83 -13.58 11.29 1.33
C MET A 83 -13.38 12.34 0.23
N PRO A 84 -14.27 12.41 -0.78
CA PRO A 84 -14.31 13.51 -1.73
C PRO A 84 -14.96 14.75 -1.11
N LEU A 85 -14.37 15.90 -1.35
CA LEU A 85 -14.91 17.22 -1.01
C LEU A 85 -15.37 17.93 -2.29
N ALA A 86 -16.49 17.48 -2.84
CA ALA A 86 -16.97 17.89 -4.17
C ALA A 86 -17.19 19.41 -4.31
N GLY A 87 -17.62 20.08 -3.24
CA GLY A 87 -17.87 21.52 -3.23
C GLY A 87 -16.65 22.39 -3.49
N ILE A 88 -15.47 21.91 -3.12
CA ILE A 88 -14.19 22.64 -3.26
C ILE A 88 -13.19 21.94 -4.18
N LYS A 89 -13.67 21.00 -5.01
CA LYS A 89 -12.85 20.24 -5.97
C LYS A 89 -11.63 19.57 -5.31
N SER A 90 -11.80 19.02 -4.14
CA SER A 90 -10.73 18.46 -3.32
C SER A 90 -11.09 17.07 -2.80
N GLY A 91 -10.16 16.43 -2.14
CA GLY A 91 -10.37 15.21 -1.38
C GLY A 91 -9.49 15.20 -0.15
N ILE A 92 -9.94 14.53 0.88
CA ILE A 92 -9.16 14.28 2.09
C ILE A 92 -9.02 12.78 2.31
N GLY A 93 -7.90 12.40 2.92
CA GLY A 93 -7.63 11.04 3.33
C GLY A 93 -6.92 11.03 4.67
N ILE A 94 -7.19 10.04 5.47
CA ILE A 94 -6.47 9.79 6.72
C ILE A 94 -6.15 8.30 6.74
N TYR A 95 -4.94 7.95 7.12
CA TYR A 95 -4.63 6.56 7.40
C TYR A 95 -3.70 6.42 8.61
N ALA A 96 -3.80 5.30 9.25
CA ALA A 96 -2.87 4.87 10.29
C ALA A 96 -2.53 3.41 10.09
N PHE A 97 -1.28 3.05 10.33
CA PHE A 97 -0.90 1.65 10.42
C PHE A 97 -0.09 1.37 11.67
N ASN A 98 -0.14 0.11 12.09
CA ASN A 98 0.73 -0.50 13.07
C ASN A 98 1.34 -1.74 12.42
N ASP A 99 2.65 -1.75 12.27
CA ASP A 99 3.41 -2.84 11.66
C ASP A 99 4.45 -3.36 12.63
N ARG A 100 4.36 -4.66 12.95
CA ARG A 100 5.26 -5.32 13.89
C ARG A 100 6.04 -6.42 13.19
N ILE A 101 7.35 -6.37 13.31
CA ILE A 101 8.29 -7.34 12.73
C ILE A 101 9.27 -7.75 13.83
N GLY A 102 8.98 -8.86 14.52
CA GLY A 102 9.76 -9.25 15.70
C GLY A 102 9.81 -8.13 16.74
N PRO A 103 11.01 -7.66 17.16
CA PRO A 103 11.16 -6.59 18.15
C PRO A 103 10.88 -5.19 17.61
N ILE A 104 10.75 -5.03 16.28
CA ILE A 104 10.52 -3.74 15.64
C ILE A 104 9.04 -3.46 15.54
N THR A 105 8.61 -2.25 15.93
CA THR A 105 7.26 -1.76 15.76
C THR A 105 7.30 -0.42 15.01
N ASN A 106 6.68 -0.36 13.84
CA ASN A 106 6.52 0.84 13.06
C ASN A 106 5.06 1.28 13.12
N GLN A 107 4.82 2.54 13.43
CA GLN A 107 3.48 3.11 13.50
C GLN A 107 3.45 4.45 12.78
N THR A 108 2.35 4.73 12.08
CA THR A 108 2.15 6.04 11.46
C THR A 108 0.71 6.47 11.55
N VAL A 109 0.53 7.79 11.61
CA VAL A 109 -0.75 8.45 11.35
C VAL A 109 -0.49 9.57 10.37
N GLN A 110 -1.19 9.56 9.24
CA GLN A 110 -1.02 10.51 8.15
C GLN A 110 -2.36 11.10 7.74
N ALA A 111 -2.39 12.39 7.50
CA ALA A 111 -3.49 13.10 6.86
C ALA A 111 -3.07 13.55 5.47
N ALA A 112 -3.90 13.31 4.47
CA ALA A 112 -3.69 13.64 3.08
C ALA A 112 -4.74 14.64 2.59
N TYR A 113 -4.32 15.58 1.76
CA TYR A 113 -5.17 16.52 1.05
C TYR A 113 -4.82 16.48 -0.43
N ALA A 114 -5.83 16.42 -1.29
CA ALA A 114 -5.67 16.46 -2.74
C ALA A 114 -6.54 17.55 -3.36
N TYR A 115 -5.93 18.41 -4.17
CA TYR A 115 -6.65 19.33 -5.05
C TYR A 115 -6.88 18.66 -6.41
N ARG A 116 -8.12 18.69 -6.90
CA ARG A 116 -8.59 17.90 -8.04
C ARG A 116 -9.02 18.80 -9.19
N LEU A 117 -8.24 18.80 -10.26
CA LEU A 117 -8.48 19.55 -11.49
C LEU A 117 -9.26 18.67 -12.49
N ALA A 118 -10.49 19.07 -12.80
CA ALA A 118 -11.25 18.43 -13.85
C ALA A 118 -10.71 18.84 -15.22
N LEU A 119 -10.29 17.85 -16.02
CA LEU A 119 -9.85 18.01 -17.40
C LEU A 119 -10.90 17.41 -18.34
N LYS A 120 -10.77 17.64 -19.64
CA LYS A 120 -11.73 17.14 -20.65
C LYS A 120 -11.91 15.63 -20.60
N SER A 121 -10.84 14.88 -20.36
CA SER A 121 -10.83 13.40 -20.40
C SER A 121 -10.61 12.72 -19.05
N GLY A 122 -10.53 13.47 -17.95
CA GLY A 122 -10.28 12.89 -16.64
C GLY A 122 -10.08 13.93 -15.56
N THR A 123 -9.53 13.52 -14.42
CA THR A 123 -9.21 14.36 -13.29
C THR A 123 -7.72 14.23 -12.94
N LEU A 124 -7.00 15.34 -12.96
CA LEU A 124 -5.64 15.44 -12.43
C LEU A 124 -5.71 15.91 -10.99
N ALA A 125 -5.06 15.22 -10.08
CA ALA A 125 -5.00 15.58 -8.68
C ALA A 125 -3.54 15.80 -8.24
N LEU A 126 -3.32 16.83 -7.44
CA LEU A 126 -2.08 17.12 -6.74
C LEU A 126 -2.34 16.92 -5.25
N GLY A 127 -1.53 16.13 -4.58
CA GLY A 127 -1.74 15.77 -3.19
C GLY A 127 -0.50 15.94 -2.34
N VAL A 128 -0.75 16.27 -1.09
CA VAL A 128 0.27 16.33 -0.03
C VAL A 128 -0.22 15.54 1.17
N GLN A 129 0.69 15.01 1.94
CA GLN A 129 0.38 14.39 3.24
C GLN A 129 1.36 14.88 4.29
N ALA A 130 0.86 14.93 5.52
CA ALA A 130 1.63 15.23 6.71
C ALA A 130 1.12 14.41 7.87
N GLY A 131 2.05 14.05 8.77
CA GLY A 131 1.72 13.27 9.95
C GLY A 131 2.95 12.93 10.76
N PHE A 132 2.87 11.81 11.47
CA PHE A 132 3.96 11.30 12.30
C PHE A 132 4.25 9.85 11.96
N TYR A 133 5.52 9.52 11.96
CA TYR A 133 6.01 8.16 11.88
C TYR A 133 6.78 7.83 13.16
N SER A 134 6.46 6.71 13.78
CA SER A 134 7.09 6.22 14.99
C SER A 134 7.81 4.92 14.73
N LYS A 135 9.08 4.84 15.10
CA LYS A 135 9.84 3.59 15.18
C LYS A 135 10.03 3.21 16.63
N GLY A 136 9.70 1.96 16.95
CA GLY A 136 9.93 1.36 18.25
C GLY A 136 10.80 0.11 18.14
N TYR A 137 11.58 -0.14 19.17
CA TYR A 137 12.37 -1.34 19.32
C TYR A 137 12.22 -1.89 20.73
N ASP A 138 11.86 -3.18 20.85
CA ASP A 138 11.72 -3.89 22.11
C ASP A 138 12.93 -4.79 22.34
N TYR A 139 13.88 -4.32 23.08
CA TYR A 139 15.10 -5.06 23.42
C TYR A 139 14.85 -6.27 24.31
N GLY A 140 13.72 -6.27 25.07
CA GLY A 140 13.34 -7.39 25.92
C GLY A 140 13.01 -8.68 25.14
N GLN A 141 12.78 -8.56 23.84
CA GLN A 141 12.55 -9.72 22.96
C GLN A 141 13.83 -10.35 22.41
N LEU A 142 14.98 -9.69 22.55
CA LEU A 142 16.24 -10.25 22.09
C LEU A 142 16.71 -11.39 23.02
N ARG A 143 17.32 -12.40 22.42
CA ARG A 143 18.05 -13.46 23.12
C ARG A 143 19.55 -13.21 22.99
N PRO A 144 20.16 -12.47 23.92
CA PRO A 144 21.60 -12.22 23.88
C PRO A 144 22.37 -13.53 24.04
N GLY A 145 23.48 -13.68 23.33
CA GLY A 145 24.36 -14.83 23.46
C GLY A 145 25.05 -14.87 24.82
N GLU A 146 25.30 -13.70 25.43
CA GLU A 146 25.80 -13.53 26.79
C GLU A 146 24.75 -12.85 27.68
N PRO A 147 24.34 -13.45 28.78
CA PRO A 147 23.43 -12.80 29.74
C PRO A 147 24.02 -11.50 30.26
N ALA A 148 23.24 -10.42 30.28
CA ALA A 148 23.61 -9.11 30.78
C ALA A 148 24.74 -8.38 29.99
N ASP A 149 24.79 -8.52 28.68
CA ASP A 149 25.65 -7.71 27.82
C ASP A 149 25.30 -6.21 28.00
N PRO A 150 26.22 -5.36 28.54
CA PRO A 150 25.95 -3.95 28.77
C PRO A 150 25.75 -3.13 27.49
N LEU A 151 26.08 -3.66 26.33
CA LEU A 151 25.88 -3.03 25.02
C LEU A 151 24.44 -3.17 24.51
N ILE A 152 23.66 -4.10 25.06
CA ILE A 152 22.27 -4.32 24.70
C ILE A 152 21.37 -3.52 25.66
N PRO A 153 20.64 -2.49 25.18
CA PRO A 153 19.69 -1.79 26.02
C PRO A 153 18.61 -2.71 26.56
N THR A 154 18.03 -2.37 27.69
CA THR A 154 16.89 -3.08 28.26
C THR A 154 15.59 -2.32 28.04
N GLY A 155 14.47 -3.04 27.90
CA GLY A 155 13.14 -2.45 27.76
C GLY A 155 12.80 -2.01 26.33
N GLN A 156 11.89 -1.06 26.22
CA GLN A 156 11.36 -0.59 24.92
C GLN A 156 11.78 0.87 24.70
N ILE A 157 12.22 1.17 23.48
CA ILE A 157 12.51 2.53 23.03
C ILE A 157 11.60 2.82 21.83
N SER A 158 10.96 3.99 21.85
CA SER A 158 10.13 4.45 20.74
C SER A 158 10.36 5.94 20.49
N GLN A 159 10.44 6.33 19.24
CA GLN A 159 10.58 7.72 18.82
C GLN A 159 9.59 8.03 17.70
N ALA A 160 8.82 9.10 17.85
CA ALA A 160 7.95 9.64 16.82
C ALA A 160 8.59 10.88 16.19
N ARG A 161 8.49 11.00 14.86
CA ARG A 161 9.01 12.14 14.08
C ARG A 161 7.96 12.60 13.07
N PRO A 162 7.92 13.90 12.75
CA PRO A 162 7.12 14.39 11.65
C PRO A 162 7.51 13.72 10.33
N ASP A 163 6.52 13.45 9.51
CA ASP A 163 6.69 12.78 8.22
C ASP A 163 5.83 13.44 7.15
N PHE A 164 6.38 13.58 5.93
CA PHE A 164 5.75 14.29 4.83
C PHE A 164 5.82 13.46 3.54
N GLY A 165 4.80 13.65 2.70
CA GLY A 165 4.75 13.06 1.38
C GLY A 165 4.01 13.94 0.39
N ALA A 166 4.21 13.68 -0.89
CA ALA A 166 3.53 14.37 -1.98
C ALA A 166 3.26 13.41 -3.13
N GLY A 167 2.31 13.76 -3.99
CA GLY A 167 2.01 12.94 -5.15
C GLY A 167 1.19 13.65 -6.20
N VAL A 168 1.12 12.99 -7.35
CA VAL A 168 0.28 13.35 -8.48
C VAL A 168 -0.52 12.13 -8.88
N TYR A 169 -1.79 12.32 -9.19
CA TYR A 169 -2.68 11.24 -9.58
C TYR A 169 -3.61 11.68 -10.70
N TYR A 170 -3.62 10.95 -11.77
CA TYR A 170 -4.54 11.17 -12.89
C TYR A 170 -5.48 9.98 -13.00
N ASN A 171 -6.77 10.24 -13.03
CA ASN A 171 -7.77 9.20 -13.21
C ASN A 171 -8.84 9.59 -14.21
N THR A 172 -9.23 8.62 -15.03
CA THR A 172 -10.34 8.66 -15.96
C THR A 172 -11.40 7.66 -15.53
N THR A 173 -12.37 7.40 -16.41
CA THR A 173 -13.33 6.31 -16.23
C THR A 173 -12.65 4.94 -16.32
N ASP A 174 -11.68 4.83 -17.24
CA ASP A 174 -11.14 3.55 -17.67
C ASP A 174 -9.76 3.25 -17.11
N TYR A 175 -8.95 4.26 -16.78
CA TYR A 175 -7.60 4.04 -16.28
C TYR A 175 -7.18 5.09 -15.26
N TRP A 176 -6.18 4.74 -14.50
CA TRP A 176 -5.50 5.67 -13.58
C TRP A 176 -4.00 5.46 -13.62
N ILE A 177 -3.28 6.52 -13.31
CA ILE A 177 -1.84 6.52 -13.10
C ILE A 177 -1.50 7.50 -11.99
N GLY A 178 -0.58 7.14 -11.11
CA GLY A 178 -0.14 8.00 -10.02
C GLY A 178 1.33 7.81 -9.70
N VAL A 179 1.96 8.91 -9.34
CA VAL A 179 3.33 8.94 -8.81
C VAL A 179 3.31 9.66 -7.49
N SER A 180 4.02 9.13 -6.50
CA SER A 180 4.12 9.74 -5.19
C SER A 180 5.45 9.45 -4.53
N MET A 181 5.75 10.24 -3.52
CA MET A 181 6.93 10.06 -2.66
C MET A 181 6.50 10.26 -1.21
N LYS A 182 6.87 9.29 -0.35
CA LYS A 182 6.70 9.35 1.10
C LYS A 182 8.06 9.51 1.77
N HIS A 183 8.04 9.95 3.03
CA HIS A 183 9.24 10.15 3.84
C HIS A 183 10.24 11.12 3.20
N ILE A 184 9.74 12.22 2.64
CA ILE A 184 10.54 13.19 1.89
C ILE A 184 11.63 13.80 2.76
N ASN A 185 11.34 14.04 4.04
CA ASN A 185 12.24 14.61 5.03
C ASN A 185 13.25 13.61 5.61
N GLN A 186 13.12 12.30 5.32
CA GLN A 186 13.99 11.24 5.83
C GLN A 186 14.31 11.40 7.34
N ALA A 187 13.26 11.50 8.16
CA ALA A 187 13.41 11.71 9.59
C ALA A 187 14.34 10.65 10.20
N SER A 188 15.22 11.08 11.07
CA SER A 188 16.26 10.23 11.67
C SER A 188 15.86 9.75 13.06
N TYR A 189 16.16 8.49 13.36
CA TYR A 189 15.87 7.81 14.63
C TYR A 189 17.16 7.33 15.28
N VAL A 190 17.26 7.48 16.59
CA VAL A 190 18.36 6.96 17.41
C VAL A 190 17.77 5.93 18.35
N LEU A 191 17.93 4.66 18.02
CA LEU A 191 17.29 3.53 18.70
C LEU A 191 18.31 2.63 19.42
N GLY A 192 19.58 2.96 19.44
CA GLY A 192 20.65 2.18 20.09
C GLY A 192 21.43 2.98 21.12
N THR A 193 22.32 2.32 21.83
CA THR A 193 23.29 2.93 22.76
C THR A 193 24.43 3.61 22.02
N ASP A 194 24.74 3.15 20.82
CA ASP A 194 25.82 3.66 19.97
C ASP A 194 25.51 5.00 19.31
N ARG A 195 24.31 5.56 19.52
CA ARG A 195 23.80 6.79 18.88
C ARG A 195 23.83 6.73 17.35
N SER A 196 23.84 5.54 16.77
CA SER A 196 23.73 5.41 15.32
C SER A 196 22.44 6.02 14.82
N VAL A 197 22.55 6.79 13.73
CA VAL A 197 21.41 7.50 13.12
C VAL A 197 20.81 6.61 12.05
N ASN A 198 19.56 6.22 12.24
CA ASN A 198 18.81 5.41 11.28
C ASN A 198 17.78 6.31 10.56
N PRO A 199 18.12 6.86 9.37
CA PRO A 199 17.18 7.67 8.62
C PRO A 199 16.06 6.79 8.04
N LEU A 200 14.85 7.34 8.00
CA LEU A 200 13.72 6.69 7.35
C LEU A 200 13.97 6.60 5.84
N SER A 201 13.67 5.46 5.25
CA SER A 201 13.81 5.24 3.81
C SER A 201 12.86 6.15 3.05
N ARG A 202 13.37 6.87 2.05
CA ARG A 202 12.51 7.59 1.11
C ARG A 202 11.87 6.60 0.15
N ASN A 203 10.54 6.59 0.08
CA ASN A 203 9.77 5.66 -0.74
C ASN A 203 9.07 6.40 -1.88
N ALA A 204 9.42 6.07 -3.12
CA ALA A 204 8.71 6.51 -4.31
C ALA A 204 7.80 5.38 -4.82
N PHE A 205 6.59 5.74 -5.22
CA PHE A 205 5.59 4.81 -5.75
C PHE A 205 5.12 5.25 -7.13
N LEU A 206 5.01 4.28 -8.04
CA LEU A 206 4.27 4.41 -9.29
C LEU A 206 3.13 3.41 -9.26
N THR A 207 1.90 3.89 -9.43
CA THR A 207 0.71 3.05 -9.52
C THR A 207 0.01 3.30 -10.84
N ALA A 208 -0.42 2.23 -11.50
CA ALA A 208 -1.26 2.35 -12.70
C ALA A 208 -2.23 1.18 -12.77
N GLY A 209 -3.33 1.39 -13.45
CA GLY A 209 -4.28 0.33 -13.73
C GLY A 209 -5.28 0.73 -14.79
N TYR A 210 -5.95 -0.27 -15.32
CA TYR A 210 -6.95 -0.12 -16.35
C TYR A 210 -8.20 -0.92 -16.00
N ARG A 211 -9.37 -0.46 -16.44
CA ARG A 211 -10.67 -1.15 -16.28
C ARG A 211 -11.18 -1.54 -17.65
N LEU A 212 -11.36 -2.83 -17.84
CA LEU A 212 -11.89 -3.45 -19.05
C LEU A 212 -13.25 -4.06 -18.73
N GLY A 213 -14.32 -3.49 -19.27
CA GLY A 213 -15.63 -4.13 -19.23
C GLY A 213 -15.72 -5.21 -20.32
N ILE A 214 -16.07 -6.43 -19.95
CA ILE A 214 -16.29 -7.56 -20.85
C ILE A 214 -17.76 -7.95 -20.78
N GLY A 215 -18.50 -7.62 -21.82
CA GLY A 215 -19.96 -7.79 -21.83
C GLY A 215 -20.64 -6.86 -20.82
N TYR A 216 -21.73 -7.36 -20.19
CA TYR A 216 -22.56 -6.53 -19.30
C TYR A 216 -22.22 -6.69 -17.79
N ASP A 217 -21.60 -7.78 -17.41
CA ASP A 217 -21.48 -8.18 -16.00
C ASP A 217 -20.05 -8.38 -15.53
N ILE A 218 -19.07 -8.38 -16.40
CA ILE A 218 -17.68 -8.68 -16.05
C ILE A 218 -16.82 -7.42 -16.23
N ASP A 219 -16.12 -7.04 -15.18
CA ASP A 219 -15.04 -6.04 -15.20
C ASP A 219 -13.71 -6.72 -14.90
N VAL A 220 -12.70 -6.46 -15.72
CA VAL A 220 -11.33 -6.94 -15.49
C VAL A 220 -10.42 -5.76 -15.27
N GLN A 221 -9.64 -5.81 -14.19
CA GLN A 221 -8.79 -4.71 -13.76
C GLN A 221 -7.34 -5.18 -13.59
N PRO A 222 -6.50 -5.10 -14.64
CA PRO A 222 -5.06 -5.17 -14.48
C PRO A 222 -4.53 -3.93 -13.77
N SER A 223 -3.56 -4.12 -12.88
CA SER A 223 -2.89 -3.02 -12.18
C SER A 223 -1.44 -3.34 -11.86
N VAL A 224 -0.64 -2.30 -11.70
CA VAL A 224 0.78 -2.37 -11.33
C VAL A 224 1.07 -1.38 -10.21
N LEU A 225 1.91 -1.82 -9.27
CA LEU A 225 2.54 -1.00 -8.26
C LEU A 225 4.05 -1.22 -8.36
N VAL A 226 4.79 -0.13 -8.57
CA VAL A 226 6.25 -0.12 -8.45
C VAL A 226 6.60 0.71 -7.23
N GLN A 227 7.37 0.12 -6.33
CA GLN A 227 7.93 0.78 -5.17
C GLN A 227 9.44 0.85 -5.31
N TYR A 228 9.99 2.04 -5.07
CA TYR A 228 11.41 2.30 -5.07
C TYR A 228 11.80 2.96 -3.75
N SER A 229 12.66 2.31 -2.99
CA SER A 229 13.06 2.75 -1.65
C SER A 229 14.56 3.07 -1.63
N THR A 230 14.94 4.16 -0.96
CA THR A 230 16.34 4.59 -0.85
C THR A 230 16.64 5.00 0.59
N VAL A 231 17.67 4.41 1.17
CA VAL A 231 18.24 4.76 2.49
C VAL A 231 19.74 4.58 2.48
N GLY A 232 20.49 5.57 2.96
CA GLY A 232 21.94 5.47 3.12
C GLY A 232 22.72 5.09 1.85
N GLY A 233 22.20 5.44 0.65
CA GLY A 233 22.79 5.06 -0.63
C GLY A 233 22.44 3.65 -1.11
N VAL A 234 21.74 2.85 -0.31
CA VAL A 234 21.21 1.55 -0.71
C VAL A 234 19.82 1.73 -1.31
N THR A 235 19.58 1.12 -2.45
CA THR A 235 18.29 1.18 -3.14
C THR A 235 17.67 -0.20 -3.22
N SER A 236 16.36 -0.27 -3.04
CA SER A 236 15.58 -1.47 -3.32
C SER A 236 14.37 -1.13 -4.18
N SER A 237 13.93 -2.07 -4.98
CA SER A 237 12.73 -1.92 -5.80
C SER A 237 11.88 -3.16 -5.70
N ASN A 238 10.57 -2.96 -5.71
CA ASN A 238 9.59 -4.02 -5.75
C ASN A 238 8.54 -3.70 -6.81
N VAL A 239 8.17 -4.70 -7.58
CA VAL A 239 7.12 -4.60 -8.61
C VAL A 239 6.03 -5.61 -8.28
N SER A 240 4.81 -5.13 -8.13
CA SER A 240 3.62 -5.96 -7.90
C SER A 240 2.65 -5.78 -9.05
N LEU A 241 2.23 -6.88 -9.65
CA LEU A 241 1.24 -6.95 -10.71
C LEU A 241 -0.01 -7.64 -10.16
N ASN A 242 -1.18 -7.13 -10.47
CA ASN A 242 -2.46 -7.75 -10.12
C ASN A 242 -3.41 -7.74 -11.31
N LEU A 243 -4.20 -8.79 -11.40
CA LEU A 243 -5.32 -8.92 -12.34
C LEU A 243 -6.54 -9.35 -11.53
N VAL A 244 -7.55 -8.49 -11.43
CA VAL A 244 -8.79 -8.74 -10.70
C VAL A 244 -9.95 -8.75 -11.65
N GLY A 245 -10.76 -9.80 -11.62
CA GLY A 245 -12.04 -9.91 -12.29
C GLY A 245 -13.18 -9.67 -11.30
N THR A 246 -14.17 -8.88 -11.67
CA THR A 246 -15.37 -8.62 -10.88
C THR A 246 -16.61 -9.03 -11.68
N TYR A 247 -17.47 -9.85 -11.10
CA TYR A 247 -18.73 -10.29 -11.69
C TYR A 247 -19.91 -9.58 -11.03
N ALA A 248 -20.77 -9.00 -11.86
CA ALA A 248 -21.99 -8.29 -11.48
C ALA A 248 -21.79 -7.24 -10.36
N ASN A 249 -20.61 -6.65 -10.25
CA ASN A 249 -20.16 -5.78 -9.15
C ASN A 249 -20.25 -6.40 -7.75
N ARG A 250 -20.44 -7.71 -7.64
CA ARG A 250 -20.69 -8.40 -6.35
C ARG A 250 -19.54 -9.29 -5.94
N ILE A 251 -19.11 -10.19 -6.80
CA ILE A 251 -18.05 -11.17 -6.49
C ILE A 251 -16.83 -10.77 -7.29
N TRP A 252 -15.68 -10.81 -6.66
CA TRP A 252 -14.43 -10.54 -7.33
C TRP A 252 -13.37 -11.57 -6.93
N ALA A 253 -12.52 -11.89 -7.89
CA ALA A 253 -11.38 -12.74 -7.67
C ALA A 253 -10.22 -12.27 -8.55
N GLY A 254 -9.00 -12.59 -8.14
CA GLY A 254 -7.84 -12.15 -8.90
C GLY A 254 -6.59 -12.94 -8.54
N VAL A 255 -5.58 -12.70 -9.36
CA VAL A 255 -4.24 -13.23 -9.18
C VAL A 255 -3.23 -12.08 -9.20
N GLY A 256 -2.18 -12.23 -8.44
CA GLY A 256 -1.10 -11.25 -8.36
C GLY A 256 0.27 -11.92 -8.43
N TYR A 257 1.25 -11.14 -8.84
CA TYR A 257 2.64 -11.54 -8.84
C TYR A 257 3.49 -10.40 -8.28
N ARG A 258 4.21 -10.66 -7.21
CA ARG A 258 5.22 -9.76 -6.68
C ARG A 258 6.59 -10.28 -7.09
N TRP A 259 7.32 -9.43 -7.82
CA TRP A 259 8.59 -9.80 -8.43
C TRP A 259 9.56 -10.39 -7.40
N GLN A 260 10.04 -11.61 -7.66
CA GLN A 260 10.99 -12.36 -6.82
C GLN A 260 10.54 -12.57 -5.36
N ASP A 261 9.26 -12.41 -5.04
CA ASP A 261 8.76 -12.57 -3.68
C ASP A 261 7.60 -13.58 -3.59
N ALA A 262 6.45 -13.30 -4.23
CA ALA A 262 5.27 -14.13 -4.04
C ALA A 262 4.32 -14.16 -5.23
N LEU A 263 3.55 -15.24 -5.31
CA LEU A 263 2.32 -15.33 -6.07
C LEU A 263 1.14 -15.09 -5.12
N THR A 264 0.16 -14.31 -5.55
CA THR A 264 -1.02 -13.96 -4.75
C THR A 264 -2.29 -14.47 -5.39
N ALA A 265 -3.16 -15.07 -4.60
CA ALA A 265 -4.57 -15.30 -4.93
C ALA A 265 -5.44 -14.36 -4.10
N THR A 266 -6.40 -13.68 -4.72
CA THR A 266 -7.32 -12.77 -4.04
C THR A 266 -8.76 -13.13 -4.34
N ALA A 267 -9.66 -12.97 -3.38
CA ALA A 267 -11.09 -13.13 -3.60
C ALA A 267 -11.89 -12.29 -2.61
N GLY A 268 -13.11 -11.95 -2.98
CA GLY A 268 -14.00 -11.23 -2.08
C GLY A 268 -15.40 -11.00 -2.64
N ILE A 269 -16.18 -10.32 -1.84
CA ILE A 269 -17.59 -10.07 -2.12
C ILE A 269 -17.97 -8.64 -1.69
N ASN A 270 -18.79 -8.00 -2.50
CA ASN A 270 -19.46 -6.75 -2.16
C ASN A 270 -20.87 -7.09 -1.68
N LEU A 271 -21.14 -6.73 -0.43
CA LEU A 271 -22.39 -7.01 0.26
C LEU A 271 -23.28 -5.76 0.30
N LEU A 272 -24.48 -5.92 0.85
CA LEU A 272 -25.55 -4.95 0.87
C LEU A 272 -26.13 -4.65 -0.52
N ARG A 273 -27.32 -4.02 -0.57
CA ARG A 273 -28.02 -3.78 -1.84
C ARG A 273 -27.30 -2.79 -2.78
N ASP A 274 -26.53 -1.90 -2.18
CA ASP A 274 -25.76 -0.84 -2.87
C ASP A 274 -24.28 -1.21 -3.04
N ASN A 275 -23.89 -2.45 -2.71
CA ASN A 275 -22.51 -2.92 -2.72
C ASN A 275 -21.56 -2.06 -1.86
N SER A 276 -22.09 -1.45 -0.80
CA SER A 276 -21.32 -0.53 0.05
C SER A 276 -20.34 -1.24 0.99
N LEU A 277 -20.61 -2.49 1.37
CA LEU A 277 -19.73 -3.28 2.24
C LEU A 277 -18.91 -4.25 1.39
N ARG A 278 -17.59 -4.13 1.42
CA ARG A 278 -16.66 -5.04 0.75
C ARG A 278 -15.93 -5.89 1.78
N LEU A 279 -15.94 -7.20 1.58
CA LEU A 279 -15.12 -8.16 2.28
C LEU A 279 -14.19 -8.83 1.28
N GLY A 280 -12.93 -9.00 1.65
CA GLY A 280 -11.97 -9.67 0.79
C GLY A 280 -10.82 -10.28 1.54
N GLY A 281 -10.14 -11.19 0.88
CA GLY A 281 -8.94 -11.84 1.36
C GLY A 281 -7.92 -12.04 0.25
N ALA A 282 -6.66 -12.07 0.64
CA ALA A 282 -5.56 -12.48 -0.21
C ALA A 282 -4.72 -13.53 0.51
N PHE A 283 -4.19 -14.44 -0.27
CA PHE A 283 -3.25 -15.47 0.16
C PHE A 283 -2.01 -15.40 -0.73
N ASP A 284 -0.84 -15.22 -0.10
CA ASP A 284 0.43 -15.16 -0.80
C ASP A 284 1.20 -16.47 -0.63
N PHE A 285 1.61 -17.03 -1.75
CA PHE A 285 2.58 -18.12 -1.84
C PHE A 285 3.95 -17.52 -2.07
N VAL A 286 4.79 -17.50 -1.03
CA VAL A 286 6.14 -16.95 -1.09
C VAL A 286 7.02 -17.90 -1.92
N ILE A 287 7.59 -17.38 -3.00
CA ILE A 287 8.45 -18.13 -3.93
C ILE A 287 9.92 -17.70 -3.85
N GLY A 288 10.17 -16.49 -3.29
CA GLY A 288 11.50 -15.92 -3.15
C GLY A 288 12.00 -15.92 -1.71
N GLY A 289 13.28 -16.24 -1.49
CA GLY A 289 13.89 -16.17 -0.16
C GLY A 289 13.37 -17.20 0.86
N THR A 290 12.88 -18.34 0.40
CA THR A 290 12.26 -19.40 1.25
C THR A 290 13.19 -19.99 2.31
N GLN A 291 14.49 -19.76 2.23
CA GLN A 291 15.45 -20.16 3.26
C GLN A 291 15.37 -19.32 4.54
N ILE A 292 14.85 -18.08 4.44
CA ILE A 292 14.76 -17.10 5.53
C ILE A 292 13.33 -16.59 5.77
N LYS A 293 12.35 -17.12 5.02
CA LYS A 293 10.93 -16.72 5.08
C LYS A 293 10.06 -17.96 5.11
N SER A 294 8.95 -17.91 5.86
CA SER A 294 7.90 -18.94 5.75
C SER A 294 7.12 -18.78 4.44
N ALA A 295 6.60 -19.89 3.93
CA ALA A 295 6.01 -19.97 2.61
C ALA A 295 4.66 -19.26 2.46
N THR A 296 4.03 -18.82 3.53
CA THR A 296 2.63 -18.34 3.48
C THR A 296 2.44 -16.99 4.16
N SER A 297 1.58 -16.15 3.53
CA SER A 297 1.09 -14.91 4.11
C SER A 297 -0.38 -14.73 3.76
N TYR A 298 -1.14 -14.03 4.59
CA TYR A 298 -2.54 -13.73 4.30
C TYR A 298 -2.88 -12.28 4.62
N GLU A 299 -3.89 -11.77 3.93
CA GLU A 299 -4.41 -10.41 4.10
C GLU A 299 -5.94 -10.44 4.08
N ILE A 300 -6.56 -9.71 5.00
CA ILE A 300 -8.01 -9.56 5.11
C ILE A 300 -8.36 -8.09 4.94
N LEU A 301 -9.33 -7.79 4.12
CA LEU A 301 -9.86 -6.46 3.84
C LEU A 301 -11.32 -6.37 4.23
N LEU A 302 -11.66 -5.35 5.01
CA LEU A 302 -13.02 -4.90 5.25
C LEU A 302 -13.11 -3.44 4.83
N ALA A 303 -14.07 -3.10 3.96
CA ALA A 303 -14.27 -1.72 3.53
C ALA A 303 -15.76 -1.36 3.49
N TYR A 304 -16.10 -0.17 3.96
CA TYR A 304 -17.45 0.35 3.94
C TYR A 304 -17.50 1.71 3.24
N ALA A 305 -18.33 1.81 2.21
CA ALA A 305 -18.61 3.03 1.49
C ALA A 305 -19.85 3.71 2.09
N PHE A 306 -19.67 4.90 2.65
CA PHE A 306 -20.78 5.66 3.21
C PHE A 306 -21.68 6.23 2.11
N PRO A 307 -22.98 6.35 2.36
CA PRO A 307 -23.87 7.08 1.48
C PRO A 307 -23.37 8.52 1.24
N ALA A 308 -23.60 9.06 0.05
CA ALA A 308 -23.22 10.43 -0.25
C ALA A 308 -23.92 11.41 0.70
N LEU A 309 -23.16 12.29 1.33
CA LEU A 309 -23.69 13.30 2.25
C LEU A 309 -24.59 14.32 1.54
N ASP A 310 -24.44 14.49 0.23
CA ASP A 310 -25.27 15.36 -0.60
C ASP A 310 -26.21 14.52 -1.47
N SER A 311 -27.44 14.36 -1.02
CA SER A 311 -28.51 13.61 -1.71
C SER A 311 -28.90 14.21 -3.07
N ARG A 312 -28.45 15.40 -3.42
CA ARG A 312 -28.77 16.09 -4.69
C ARG A 312 -27.92 15.61 -5.86
N LYS A 313 -26.78 14.99 -5.61
CA LYS A 313 -25.94 14.36 -6.66
C LYS A 313 -25.84 12.89 -6.36
N LYS A 314 -26.64 12.06 -7.05
CA LYS A 314 -26.44 10.59 -7.02
C LYS A 314 -24.97 10.31 -7.30
N PRO A 315 -24.30 9.49 -6.50
CA PRO A 315 -22.94 9.06 -6.83
C PRO A 315 -22.99 8.49 -8.24
N ILE A 316 -22.05 8.91 -9.09
CA ILE A 316 -21.91 8.30 -10.42
C ILE A 316 -21.43 6.88 -10.16
N VAL A 317 -22.35 5.96 -10.04
CA VAL A 317 -22.06 4.53 -10.06
C VAL A 317 -21.64 4.23 -11.50
N ARG A 318 -20.36 4.26 -11.75
CA ARG A 318 -19.78 3.98 -13.06
C ARG A 318 -19.82 2.47 -13.28
N THR A 319 -21.00 1.98 -13.64
CA THR A 319 -21.12 0.64 -14.20
C THR A 319 -20.83 0.71 -15.69
N PRO A 320 -20.21 -0.31 -16.30
CA PRO A 320 -19.97 -0.38 -17.75
C PRO A 320 -21.24 -0.27 -18.60
N ARG A 321 -22.42 -0.42 -17.99
CA ARG A 321 -23.74 -0.40 -18.64
C ARG A 321 -24.12 0.93 -19.32
N PHE A 322 -23.40 2.03 -19.05
CA PHE A 322 -23.73 3.36 -19.59
C PHE A 322 -22.61 3.91 -20.50
N ARG A 323 -22.03 3.07 -21.33
CA ARG A 323 -21.28 3.53 -22.50
C ARG A 323 -22.26 3.73 -23.66
N TYR A 324 -22.72 4.95 -23.84
CA TYR A 324 -23.26 5.47 -25.08
C TYR A 324 -22.22 6.35 -25.72
#